data_0386f3e74cc2657bd16ead61d1ae764b
#
_entry.id   0386f3e74cc2657bd16ead61d1ae764b
#
_cell.length_a   1.000
_cell.length_b   1.000
_cell.length_c   1.000
_cell.angle_alpha   90.00
_cell.angle_beta   90.00
_cell.angle_gamma   90.00
#
_symmetry.space_group_name_H-M   'P 1'
#
loop_
_entity.id
_entity.type
_entity.pdbx_description
1 polymer ?
#
loop_
_entity_poly.entity_id
_entity_poly.type
_entity_poly.pdbx_seq_one_letter_code
_entity_poly.pdbx_strand_id
1 'polypeptide(L)'
;FAAIPMNLMKNKKAAYIITGQWAKKAYKEAQLYGEAIAVASSEDKTFSYIPDCSDLDIPEDADYVYICENNTIYGTKFKELPNTKGHNLIADVSSCFLSEPMDVEKYAMFYGGAQKNVGPAGVVIAAIREDLITEDTLPGTPTMLKYKTHADNDSMYNTPPCYNIYMCGKVFQWIKRNGGLAGMKERNEIKAEVLYDFLDNSKLFKGTVEKDSRSLMNVPFVTGNDELNAKFIAESKAA
;
A
#
# COMPACT_ATOMS: atom_id res chain seq x y z
N PHE A 1 -10.78 -3.37 0.58
CA PHE A 1 -11.01 -2.27 1.54
C PHE A 1 -12.16 -2.59 2.48
N ALA A 2 -13.33 -3.06 1.99
CA ALA A 2 -14.51 -3.35 2.81
C ALA A 2 -14.26 -4.37 3.94
N ALA A 3 -13.49 -5.42 3.69
CA ALA A 3 -13.22 -6.45 4.69
C ALA A 3 -12.54 -5.88 5.95
N ILE A 4 -11.69 -4.85 5.82
CA ILE A 4 -10.97 -4.26 6.96
C ILE A 4 -11.94 -3.69 8.00
N PRO A 5 -12.79 -2.70 7.68
CA PRO A 5 -13.73 -2.19 8.68
C PRO A 5 -14.74 -3.24 9.13
N MET A 6 -15.17 -4.15 8.26
CA MET A 6 -16.12 -5.21 8.63
C MET A 6 -15.58 -6.17 9.70
N ASN A 7 -14.26 -6.42 9.72
CA ASN A 7 -13.63 -7.30 10.71
C ASN A 7 -13.03 -6.55 11.90
N LEU A 8 -12.56 -5.32 11.71
CA LEU A 8 -11.68 -4.66 12.68
C LEU A 8 -12.29 -3.41 13.33
N MET A 9 -13.34 -2.79 12.74
CA MET A 9 -13.91 -1.54 13.24
C MET A 9 -14.98 -1.79 14.32
N LYS A 10 -14.58 -2.35 15.45
CA LYS A 10 -15.48 -2.79 16.54
C LYS A 10 -16.12 -1.61 17.29
N ASN A 11 -15.35 -0.58 17.58
CA ASN A 11 -15.83 0.67 18.17
C ASN A 11 -16.46 1.60 17.12
N LYS A 12 -16.53 1.16 15.86
CA LYS A 12 -17.00 1.93 14.71
C LYS A 12 -16.21 3.21 14.47
N LYS A 13 -14.92 3.25 14.85
CA LYS A 13 -14.03 4.38 14.64
C LYS A 13 -12.65 3.93 14.18
N ALA A 14 -12.09 4.59 13.15
CA ALA A 14 -10.73 4.32 12.67
C ALA A 14 -10.05 5.55 12.10
N ALA A 15 -8.73 5.62 12.25
CA ALA A 15 -7.90 6.71 11.76
C ALA A 15 -7.27 6.36 10.41
N TYR A 16 -7.23 7.33 9.50
CA TYR A 16 -6.67 7.18 8.16
C TYR A 16 -5.64 8.26 7.86
N ILE A 17 -4.49 7.87 7.30
CA ILE A 17 -3.51 8.80 6.74
C ILE A 17 -3.65 8.78 5.23
N ILE A 18 -4.11 9.91 4.66
CA ILE A 18 -4.51 10.00 3.25
C ILE A 18 -3.35 10.57 2.42
N THR A 19 -2.51 9.70 1.88
CA THR A 19 -1.34 10.07 1.09
C THR A 19 -1.46 9.74 -0.40
N GLY A 20 -2.66 9.38 -0.85
CA GLY A 20 -2.91 9.07 -2.25
C GLY A 20 -4.33 8.57 -2.51
N GLN A 21 -4.59 8.28 -3.78
CA GLN A 21 -5.92 7.89 -4.25
C GLN A 21 -6.42 6.58 -3.62
N TRP A 22 -5.52 5.61 -3.37
CA TRP A 22 -5.91 4.32 -2.79
C TRP A 22 -6.24 4.46 -1.30
N ALA A 23 -5.46 5.23 -0.54
CA ALA A 23 -5.78 5.58 0.84
C ALA A 23 -7.12 6.33 0.93
N LYS A 24 -7.36 7.28 0.00
CA LYS A 24 -8.63 8.02 -0.09
C LYS A 24 -9.83 7.11 -0.40
N LYS A 25 -9.66 6.10 -1.25
CA LYS A 25 -10.70 5.10 -1.53
C LYS A 25 -10.97 4.21 -0.32
N ALA A 26 -9.93 3.74 0.37
CA ALA A 26 -10.08 2.96 1.59
C ALA A 26 -10.79 3.75 2.70
N TYR A 27 -10.43 5.02 2.87
CA TYR A 27 -11.10 5.95 3.78
C TYR A 27 -12.59 6.10 3.49
N LYS A 28 -12.95 6.36 2.21
CA LYS A 28 -14.35 6.47 1.78
C LYS A 28 -15.14 5.16 1.97
N GLU A 29 -14.50 4.03 1.73
CA GLU A 29 -15.13 2.74 1.97
C GLU A 29 -15.43 2.54 3.46
N ALA A 30 -14.48 2.86 4.34
CA ALA A 30 -14.65 2.72 5.77
C ALA A 30 -15.79 3.58 6.35
N GLN A 31 -16.03 4.76 5.76
CA GLN A 31 -17.16 5.63 6.14
C GLN A 31 -18.55 4.97 5.97
N LEU A 32 -18.65 3.90 5.20
CA LEU A 32 -19.90 3.13 5.06
C LEU A 32 -20.19 2.25 6.28
N TYR A 33 -19.19 2.00 7.12
CA TYR A 33 -19.25 1.05 8.24
C TYR A 33 -19.15 1.72 9.61
N GLY A 34 -18.60 2.94 9.67
CA GLY A 34 -18.41 3.67 10.91
C GLY A 34 -17.78 5.04 10.67
N GLU A 35 -17.26 5.65 11.73
CA GLU A 35 -16.57 6.92 11.67
C GLU A 35 -15.11 6.72 11.24
N ALA A 36 -14.80 7.04 9.99
CA ALA A 36 -13.43 7.13 9.52
C ALA A 36 -12.94 8.59 9.66
N ILE A 37 -11.77 8.78 10.27
CA ILE A 37 -11.19 10.10 10.57
C ILE A 37 -9.88 10.24 9.80
N ALA A 38 -9.76 11.30 9.01
CA ALA A 38 -8.50 11.65 8.36
C ALA A 38 -7.61 12.38 9.35
N VAL A 39 -6.61 11.70 9.93
CA VAL A 39 -5.70 12.28 10.93
C VAL A 39 -4.50 12.98 10.30
N ALA A 40 -4.19 12.69 9.05
CA ALA A 40 -3.23 13.43 8.23
C ALA A 40 -3.55 13.24 6.75
N SER A 41 -3.16 14.23 5.92
CA SER A 41 -3.31 14.15 4.47
C SER A 41 -2.26 15.00 3.77
N SER A 42 -1.83 14.58 2.59
CA SER A 42 -0.99 15.37 1.68
C SER A 42 -1.73 15.80 0.40
N GLU A 43 -3.05 15.81 0.44
CA GLU A 43 -3.90 16.22 -0.70
C GLU A 43 -3.70 17.69 -1.09
N ASP A 44 -3.31 18.56 -0.14
CA ASP A 44 -3.00 19.97 -0.33
C ASP A 44 -1.94 20.23 -1.41
N LYS A 45 -0.97 19.30 -1.55
CA LYS A 45 0.08 19.35 -2.59
C LYS A 45 -0.03 18.16 -3.56
N THR A 46 -1.23 17.75 -3.88
CA THR A 46 -1.50 16.66 -4.83
C THR A 46 -0.71 15.39 -4.48
N PHE A 47 -0.61 15.07 -3.20
CA PHE A 47 0.07 13.89 -2.66
C PHE A 47 1.56 13.77 -3.05
N SER A 48 2.26 14.89 -3.21
CA SER A 48 3.68 14.91 -3.57
C SER A 48 4.63 14.63 -2.40
N TYR A 49 4.11 14.48 -1.18
CA TYR A 49 4.90 14.22 0.03
C TYR A 49 4.17 13.28 1.00
N ILE A 50 4.91 12.73 1.96
CA ILE A 50 4.37 12.05 3.13
C ILE A 50 4.37 13.06 4.30
N PRO A 51 3.23 13.32 4.94
CA PRO A 51 3.17 14.24 6.08
C PRO A 51 3.98 13.71 7.26
N ASP A 52 4.39 14.60 8.15
CA ASP A 52 4.95 14.19 9.44
C ASP A 52 3.89 13.42 10.23
N CYS A 53 4.22 12.17 10.57
CA CYS A 53 3.36 11.25 11.28
C CYS A 53 3.94 10.85 12.65
N SER A 54 4.83 11.66 13.21
CA SER A 54 5.46 11.43 14.52
C SER A 54 4.52 11.69 15.69
N ASP A 55 3.59 12.65 15.54
CA ASP A 55 2.60 12.99 16.58
C ASP A 55 1.24 13.33 15.95
N LEU A 56 0.46 12.29 15.66
CA LEU A 56 -0.87 12.38 15.07
C LEU A 56 -1.94 12.49 16.17
N ASP A 57 -2.99 13.28 15.90
CA ASP A 57 -4.18 13.34 16.77
C ASP A 57 -5.10 12.14 16.48
N ILE A 58 -4.72 10.97 17.00
CA ILE A 58 -5.46 9.73 16.85
C ILE A 58 -6.43 9.62 18.04
N PRO A 59 -7.76 9.45 17.79
CA PRO A 59 -8.72 9.22 18.87
C PRO A 59 -8.36 7.98 19.68
N GLU A 60 -8.44 8.04 21.00
CA GLU A 60 -8.10 6.93 21.91
C GLU A 60 -8.96 5.68 21.66
N ASP A 61 -10.20 5.84 21.19
CA ASP A 61 -11.14 4.78 20.86
C ASP A 61 -11.08 4.32 19.40
N ALA A 62 -10.06 4.76 18.63
CA ALA A 62 -9.86 4.26 17.28
C ALA A 62 -9.43 2.79 17.28
N ASP A 63 -10.08 1.97 16.47
CA ASP A 63 -9.80 0.53 16.37
C ASP A 63 -8.47 0.25 15.64
N TYR A 64 -8.11 1.13 14.70
CA TYR A 64 -6.87 1.01 13.92
C TYR A 64 -6.46 2.33 13.25
N VAL A 65 -5.20 2.36 12.82
CA VAL A 65 -4.65 3.37 11.91
C VAL A 65 -4.37 2.72 10.55
N TYR A 66 -4.83 3.33 9.47
CA TYR A 66 -4.66 2.83 8.11
C TYR A 66 -3.72 3.69 7.29
N ILE A 67 -2.82 3.03 6.53
CA ILE A 67 -1.96 3.65 5.53
C ILE A 67 -1.98 2.89 4.20
N CYS A 68 -1.70 3.60 3.10
CA CYS A 68 -1.19 3.02 1.87
C CYS A 68 0.32 3.30 1.85
N GLU A 69 1.14 2.30 2.14
CA GLU A 69 2.57 2.49 2.43
C GLU A 69 3.33 3.03 1.21
N ASN A 70 2.96 2.59 0.01
CA ASN A 70 3.51 3.10 -1.24
C ASN A 70 2.39 3.54 -2.18
N ASN A 71 2.41 4.81 -2.56
CA ASN A 71 1.36 5.43 -3.38
C ASN A 71 1.71 5.31 -4.87
N THR A 72 1.19 4.30 -5.53
CA THR A 72 1.52 3.91 -6.92
C THR A 72 1.39 5.06 -7.92
N ILE A 73 0.33 5.87 -7.81
CA ILE A 73 0.02 6.93 -8.77
C ILE A 73 0.91 8.16 -8.55
N TYR A 74 1.14 8.49 -7.28
CA TYR A 74 1.84 9.73 -6.91
C TYR A 74 3.32 9.53 -6.61
N GLY A 75 3.79 8.28 -6.48
CA GLY A 75 5.20 7.95 -6.30
C GLY A 75 5.76 8.27 -4.93
N THR A 76 4.91 8.47 -3.93
CA THR A 76 5.34 8.67 -2.54
C THR A 76 5.34 7.37 -1.75
N LYS A 77 6.26 7.23 -0.80
CA LYS A 77 6.39 6.08 0.09
C LYS A 77 6.73 6.52 1.50
N PHE A 78 6.12 5.88 2.49
CA PHE A 78 6.55 6.00 3.88
C PHE A 78 7.95 5.40 4.04
N LYS A 79 8.93 6.21 4.44
CA LYS A 79 10.27 5.75 4.82
C LYS A 79 10.30 5.27 6.27
N GLU A 80 9.52 5.93 7.10
CA GLU A 80 9.26 5.57 8.49
C GLU A 80 7.77 5.37 8.69
N LEU A 81 7.40 4.35 9.47
CA LEU A 81 6.01 4.09 9.79
C LEU A 81 5.47 5.15 10.74
N PRO A 82 4.18 5.50 10.66
CA PRO A 82 3.58 6.48 11.55
C PRO A 82 3.63 6.02 13.01
N ASN A 83 3.76 6.97 13.92
CA ASN A 83 3.52 6.72 15.34
C ASN A 83 2.02 6.52 15.58
N THR A 84 1.60 5.28 15.73
CA THR A 84 0.20 4.92 15.93
C THR A 84 -0.28 5.07 17.37
N LYS A 85 0.58 5.54 18.29
CA LYS A 85 0.27 5.65 19.73
C LYS A 85 -0.28 4.36 20.34
N GLY A 86 0.18 3.20 19.82
CA GLY A 86 -0.22 1.88 20.29
C GLY A 86 -1.45 1.28 19.59
N HIS A 87 -2.08 2.01 18.67
CA HIS A 87 -3.17 1.46 17.86
C HIS A 87 -2.64 0.49 16.79
N ASN A 88 -3.50 -0.42 16.37
CA ASN A 88 -3.23 -1.39 15.31
C ASN A 88 -2.90 -0.71 13.99
N LEU A 89 -1.72 -0.93 13.43
CA LEU A 89 -1.35 -0.44 12.10
C LEU A 89 -1.82 -1.40 11.01
N ILE A 90 -2.63 -0.90 10.09
CA ILE A 90 -3.10 -1.62 8.90
C ILE A 90 -2.50 -0.97 7.66
N ALA A 91 -1.81 -1.74 6.83
CA ALA A 91 -1.13 -1.21 5.67
C ALA A 91 -1.51 -1.91 4.35
N ASP A 92 -1.84 -1.12 3.33
CA ASP A 92 -1.81 -1.56 1.93
C ASP A 92 -0.39 -1.45 1.39
N VAL A 93 0.24 -2.59 1.15
CA VAL A 93 1.60 -2.68 0.61
C VAL A 93 1.62 -3.13 -0.84
N SER A 94 0.51 -3.11 -1.55
CA SER A 94 0.35 -3.71 -2.89
C SER A 94 1.45 -3.33 -3.88
N SER A 95 1.95 -2.09 -3.86
CA SER A 95 2.96 -1.63 -4.82
C SER A 95 4.40 -1.65 -4.31
N CYS A 96 4.62 -2.01 -3.04
CA CYS A 96 5.95 -2.21 -2.47
C CYS A 96 6.13 -3.61 -1.84
N PHE A 97 5.16 -4.50 -1.99
CA PHE A 97 5.19 -5.82 -1.36
C PHE A 97 6.43 -6.60 -1.81
N LEU A 98 7.23 -7.06 -0.85
CA LEU A 98 8.49 -7.77 -1.05
C LEU A 98 9.55 -6.99 -1.88
N SER A 99 9.47 -5.67 -1.90
CA SER A 99 10.46 -4.81 -2.57
C SER A 99 11.70 -4.55 -1.74
N GLU A 100 11.60 -4.70 -0.42
CA GLU A 100 12.66 -4.48 0.56
C GLU A 100 12.34 -5.23 1.88
N PRO A 101 13.29 -5.37 2.81
CA PRO A 101 13.02 -5.86 4.16
C PRO A 101 11.98 -5.01 4.88
N MET A 102 11.07 -5.67 5.59
CA MET A 102 10.09 -5.03 6.46
C MET A 102 10.05 -5.71 7.82
N ASP A 103 9.82 -4.92 8.86
CA ASP A 103 9.61 -5.42 10.21
C ASP A 103 8.12 -5.74 10.39
N VAL A 104 7.77 -7.01 10.21
CA VAL A 104 6.39 -7.47 10.22
C VAL A 104 5.71 -7.28 11.57
N GLU A 105 6.47 -7.23 12.67
CA GLU A 105 5.93 -7.07 14.02
C GLU A 105 5.32 -5.69 14.27
N LYS A 106 5.69 -4.70 13.47
CA LYS A 106 5.13 -3.34 13.53
C LYS A 106 3.72 -3.22 12.96
N TYR A 107 3.25 -4.26 12.28
CA TYR A 107 1.92 -4.24 11.66
C TYR A 107 0.97 -5.18 12.40
N ALA A 108 -0.23 -4.72 12.63
CA ALA A 108 -1.31 -5.62 13.04
C ALA A 108 -1.89 -6.38 11.83
N MET A 109 -1.86 -5.73 10.66
CA MET A 109 -2.18 -6.34 9.38
C MET A 109 -1.48 -5.58 8.26
N PHE A 110 -0.96 -6.31 7.27
CA PHE A 110 -0.64 -5.74 5.97
C PHE A 110 -1.16 -6.65 4.86
N TYR A 111 -1.47 -6.07 3.72
CA TYR A 111 -1.97 -6.82 2.59
C TYR A 111 -1.52 -6.20 1.26
N GLY A 112 -1.51 -7.02 0.23
CA GLY A 112 -1.19 -6.57 -1.11
C GLY A 112 -1.82 -7.42 -2.20
N GLY A 113 -2.31 -6.75 -3.25
CA GLY A 113 -2.65 -7.41 -4.50
C GLY A 113 -1.39 -7.87 -5.23
N ALA A 114 -1.36 -9.13 -5.65
CA ALA A 114 -0.17 -9.73 -6.26
C ALA A 114 0.26 -9.06 -7.58
N GLN A 115 -0.69 -8.49 -8.33
CA GLN A 115 -0.52 -8.02 -9.71
C GLN A 115 0.54 -6.93 -9.94
N LYS A 116 1.05 -6.31 -8.89
CA LYS A 116 2.04 -5.24 -9.03
C LYS A 116 3.47 -5.74 -8.92
N ASN A 117 3.79 -6.49 -7.86
CA ASN A 117 5.18 -6.85 -7.58
C ASN A 117 5.41 -8.34 -7.27
N VAL A 118 4.40 -9.14 -6.99
CA VAL A 118 4.59 -10.49 -6.48
C VAL A 118 3.93 -11.61 -7.29
N GLY A 119 3.17 -11.27 -8.33
CA GLY A 119 2.54 -12.28 -9.19
C GLY A 119 1.48 -11.71 -10.14
N PRO A 120 0.64 -12.56 -10.74
CA PRO A 120 -0.45 -12.14 -11.62
C PRO A 120 -1.65 -11.62 -10.83
N ALA A 121 -2.56 -10.92 -11.52
CA ALA A 121 -3.83 -10.46 -10.95
C ALA A 121 -4.71 -11.65 -10.52
N GLY A 122 -5.51 -11.46 -9.45
CA GLY A 122 -6.47 -12.44 -8.95
C GLY A 122 -6.10 -13.04 -7.58
N VAL A 123 -4.97 -12.65 -6.99
CA VAL A 123 -4.58 -13.03 -5.63
C VAL A 123 -4.36 -11.77 -4.79
N VAL A 124 -4.89 -11.78 -3.58
CA VAL A 124 -4.52 -10.86 -2.51
C VAL A 124 -3.85 -11.68 -1.41
N ILE A 125 -2.71 -11.24 -0.95
CA ILE A 125 -2.00 -11.84 0.18
C ILE A 125 -2.17 -10.90 1.37
N ALA A 126 -2.66 -11.43 2.49
CA ALA A 126 -2.80 -10.70 3.73
C ALA A 126 -2.06 -11.42 4.86
N ALA A 127 -1.26 -10.69 5.61
CA ALA A 127 -0.69 -11.13 6.87
C ALA A 127 -1.44 -10.41 7.99
N ILE A 128 -2.03 -11.16 8.89
CA ILE A 128 -2.92 -10.64 9.94
C ILE A 128 -2.45 -11.22 11.26
N ARG A 129 -2.30 -10.39 12.28
CA ARG A 129 -1.98 -10.83 13.64
C ARG A 129 -3.12 -11.71 14.17
N GLU A 130 -2.78 -12.81 14.79
CA GLU A 130 -3.73 -13.88 15.15
C GLU A 130 -4.89 -13.39 16.03
N ASP A 131 -4.62 -12.48 16.96
CA ASP A 131 -5.63 -11.92 17.87
C ASP A 131 -6.71 -11.08 17.15
N LEU A 132 -6.47 -10.68 15.90
CA LEU A 132 -7.44 -9.96 15.07
C LEU A 132 -8.34 -10.90 14.25
N ILE A 133 -8.06 -12.20 14.24
CA ILE A 133 -8.84 -13.20 13.50
C ILE A 133 -9.90 -13.77 14.43
N THR A 134 -11.05 -13.13 14.50
CA THR A 134 -12.13 -13.48 15.44
C THR A 134 -13.48 -13.65 14.73
N GLU A 135 -14.45 -14.26 15.43
CA GLU A 135 -15.85 -14.31 14.97
C GLU A 135 -16.56 -12.96 15.12
N ASP A 136 -16.02 -12.07 15.96
CA ASP A 136 -16.61 -10.76 16.22
C ASP A 136 -16.36 -9.82 15.03
N THR A 137 -17.35 -9.74 14.15
CA THR A 137 -17.36 -8.89 12.96
C THR A 137 -18.60 -8.00 12.96
N LEU A 138 -18.59 -6.94 12.16
CA LEU A 138 -19.79 -6.10 12.04
C LEU A 138 -20.99 -6.94 11.55
N PRO A 139 -22.22 -6.65 12.03
CA PRO A 139 -23.43 -7.32 11.58
C PRO A 139 -23.57 -7.25 10.04
N GLY A 140 -23.93 -8.38 9.43
CA GLY A 140 -24.08 -8.48 7.98
C GLY A 140 -22.77 -8.67 7.19
N THR A 141 -21.64 -8.89 7.87
CA THR A 141 -20.37 -9.23 7.19
C THR A 141 -20.53 -10.52 6.39
N PRO A 142 -20.37 -10.48 5.05
CA PRO A 142 -20.45 -11.68 4.21
C PRO A 142 -19.39 -12.71 4.58
N THR A 143 -19.74 -14.00 4.48
CA THR A 143 -18.83 -15.11 4.81
C THR A 143 -17.44 -14.97 4.16
N MET A 144 -17.39 -14.62 2.87
CA MET A 144 -16.12 -14.48 2.14
C MET A 144 -15.31 -13.24 2.52
N LEU A 145 -15.84 -12.31 3.29
CA LEU A 145 -15.12 -11.15 3.80
C LEU A 145 -14.68 -11.31 5.25
N LYS A 146 -15.07 -12.40 5.94
CA LYS A 146 -14.59 -12.72 7.29
C LYS A 146 -13.18 -13.31 7.23
N TYR A 147 -12.23 -12.72 7.95
CA TYR A 147 -10.86 -13.24 8.03
C TYR A 147 -10.82 -14.65 8.62
N LYS A 148 -11.66 -14.91 9.61
CA LYS A 148 -11.75 -16.23 10.24
C LYS A 148 -12.19 -17.33 9.28
N THR A 149 -13.09 -17.04 8.34
CA THR A 149 -13.47 -18.00 7.30
C THR A 149 -12.26 -18.47 6.49
N HIS A 150 -11.36 -17.55 6.15
CA HIS A 150 -10.14 -17.90 5.41
C HIS A 150 -9.12 -18.62 6.29
N ALA A 151 -8.94 -18.18 7.55
CA ALA A 151 -7.99 -18.80 8.47
C ALA A 151 -8.36 -20.24 8.80
N ASP A 152 -9.63 -20.51 9.12
CA ASP A 152 -10.12 -21.84 9.49
C ASP A 152 -10.13 -22.84 8.32
N ASN A 153 -9.97 -22.36 7.08
CA ASN A 153 -10.02 -23.19 5.88
C ASN A 153 -8.72 -23.11 5.04
N ASP A 154 -7.59 -22.72 5.63
CA ASP A 154 -6.30 -22.61 4.93
C ASP A 154 -6.39 -21.78 3.62
N SER A 155 -7.22 -20.73 3.62
CA SER A 155 -7.55 -19.91 2.45
C SER A 155 -8.22 -20.67 1.29
N MET A 156 -8.77 -21.86 1.54
CA MET A 156 -9.40 -22.74 0.54
C MET A 156 -10.90 -22.95 0.79
N TYR A 157 -11.57 -22.03 1.46
CA TYR A 157 -13.02 -22.09 1.65
C TYR A 157 -13.76 -22.20 0.30
N ASN A 158 -13.31 -21.46 -0.70
CA ASN A 158 -13.69 -21.63 -2.10
C ASN A 158 -12.47 -22.13 -2.90
N THR A 159 -12.71 -22.67 -4.09
CA THR A 159 -11.65 -23.09 -5.02
C THR A 159 -10.67 -21.93 -5.25
N PRO A 160 -9.38 -22.08 -4.87
CA PRO A 160 -8.40 -21.02 -4.99
C PRO A 160 -7.93 -20.85 -6.46
N PRO A 161 -7.40 -19.67 -6.85
CA PRO A 161 -6.82 -19.46 -8.18
C PRO A 161 -5.43 -20.11 -8.28
N CYS A 162 -5.41 -21.45 -8.43
CA CYS A 162 -4.21 -22.29 -8.34
C CYS A 162 -3.04 -21.79 -9.18
N TYR A 163 -3.27 -21.43 -10.46
CA TYR A 163 -2.23 -20.93 -11.35
C TYR A 163 -1.58 -19.66 -10.80
N ASN A 164 -2.38 -18.71 -10.31
CA ASN A 164 -1.90 -17.43 -9.80
C ASN A 164 -1.06 -17.63 -8.53
N ILE A 165 -1.50 -18.53 -7.64
CA ILE A 165 -0.75 -18.90 -6.42
C ILE A 165 0.58 -19.57 -6.79
N TYR A 166 0.56 -20.49 -7.76
CA TYR A 166 1.78 -21.12 -8.28
C TYR A 166 2.77 -20.09 -8.82
N MET A 167 2.29 -19.10 -9.58
CA MET A 167 3.14 -18.04 -10.13
C MET A 167 3.71 -17.13 -9.04
N CYS A 168 2.93 -16.78 -8.00
CA CYS A 168 3.45 -16.09 -6.82
C CYS A 168 4.59 -16.90 -6.17
N GLY A 169 4.42 -18.20 -6.01
CA GLY A 169 5.45 -19.08 -5.50
C GLY A 169 6.74 -19.07 -6.34
N LYS A 170 6.63 -18.96 -7.68
CA LYS A 170 7.81 -18.79 -8.56
C LYS A 170 8.51 -17.46 -8.35
N VAL A 171 7.75 -16.38 -8.17
CA VAL A 171 8.32 -15.06 -7.85
C VAL A 171 9.03 -15.09 -6.50
N PHE A 172 8.45 -15.71 -5.46
CA PHE A 172 9.09 -15.84 -4.15
C PHE A 172 10.42 -16.63 -4.23
N GLN A 173 10.44 -17.73 -5.01
CA GLN A 173 11.67 -18.48 -5.24
C GLN A 173 12.71 -17.66 -6.00
N TRP A 174 12.28 -16.84 -6.96
CA TRP A 174 13.16 -15.94 -7.68
C TRP A 174 13.76 -14.88 -6.75
N ILE A 175 12.96 -14.24 -5.89
CA ILE A 175 13.42 -13.30 -4.86
C ILE A 175 14.49 -13.96 -3.98
N LYS A 176 14.20 -15.16 -3.45
CA LYS A 176 15.16 -15.91 -2.61
C LYS A 176 16.50 -16.15 -3.32
N ARG A 177 16.48 -16.55 -4.59
CA ARG A 177 17.70 -16.82 -5.38
C ARG A 177 18.47 -15.54 -5.74
N ASN A 178 17.84 -14.38 -5.67
CA ASN A 178 18.44 -13.08 -6.01
C ASN A 178 18.79 -12.25 -4.77
N GLY A 179 19.15 -12.87 -3.66
CA GLY A 179 19.61 -12.21 -2.45
C GLY A 179 18.49 -11.85 -1.46
N GLY A 180 17.28 -12.41 -1.66
CA GLY A 180 16.13 -12.15 -0.78
C GLY A 180 15.68 -10.69 -0.84
N LEU A 181 15.05 -10.20 0.23
CA LEU A 181 14.53 -8.83 0.29
C LEU A 181 15.66 -7.78 0.31
N ALA A 182 16.82 -8.10 0.89
CA ALA A 182 17.97 -7.20 0.86
C ALA A 182 18.47 -6.99 -0.59
N GLY A 183 18.61 -8.07 -1.37
CA GLY A 183 19.00 -7.98 -2.78
C GLY A 183 17.93 -7.28 -3.64
N MET A 184 16.64 -7.41 -3.29
CA MET A 184 15.59 -6.63 -3.97
C MET A 184 15.71 -5.15 -3.68
N LYS A 185 15.97 -4.77 -2.42
CA LYS A 185 16.18 -3.37 -2.03
C LYS A 185 17.32 -2.73 -2.81
N GLU A 186 18.50 -3.36 -2.80
CA GLU A 186 19.68 -2.88 -3.53
C GLU A 186 19.37 -2.66 -5.03
N ARG A 187 18.73 -3.63 -5.68
CA ARG A 187 18.32 -3.50 -7.10
C ARG A 187 17.34 -2.36 -7.32
N ASN A 188 16.40 -2.16 -6.41
CA ASN A 188 15.42 -1.10 -6.52
C ASN A 188 16.06 0.28 -6.30
N GLU A 189 17.00 0.40 -5.37
CA GLU A 189 17.79 1.61 -5.14
C GLU A 189 18.57 1.99 -6.41
N ILE A 190 19.34 1.06 -6.98
CA ILE A 190 20.12 1.30 -8.23
C ILE A 190 19.21 1.76 -9.38
N LYS A 191 18.07 1.08 -9.60
CA LYS A 191 17.14 1.44 -10.68
C LYS A 191 16.49 2.80 -10.45
N ALA A 192 16.10 3.09 -9.21
CA ALA A 192 15.46 4.36 -8.87
C ALA A 192 16.45 5.51 -8.97
N GLU A 193 17.70 5.32 -8.53
CA GLU A 193 18.78 6.32 -8.64
C GLU A 193 19.02 6.75 -10.08
N VAL A 194 19.17 5.81 -11.01
CA VAL A 194 19.35 6.12 -12.44
C VAL A 194 18.26 7.04 -12.96
N LEU A 195 17.00 6.79 -12.60
CA LEU A 195 15.88 7.59 -13.09
C LEU A 195 15.76 8.93 -12.34
N TYR A 196 15.95 8.96 -11.04
CA TYR A 196 15.89 10.19 -10.26
C TYR A 196 17.05 11.14 -10.58
N ASP A 197 18.26 10.62 -10.80
CA ASP A 197 19.41 11.43 -11.23
C ASP A 197 19.14 12.07 -12.60
N PHE A 198 18.57 11.31 -13.52
CA PHE A 198 18.14 11.87 -14.80
C PHE A 198 17.10 12.98 -14.64
N LEU A 199 16.07 12.76 -13.84
CA LEU A 199 14.99 13.72 -13.62
C LEU A 199 15.48 14.99 -12.91
N ASP A 200 16.33 14.83 -11.90
CA ASP A 200 16.87 15.95 -11.11
C ASP A 200 17.81 16.85 -11.94
N ASN A 201 18.45 16.32 -12.99
CA ASN A 201 19.32 17.05 -13.90
C ASN A 201 18.64 17.45 -15.24
N SER A 202 17.43 16.96 -15.50
CA SER A 202 16.70 17.23 -16.74
C SER A 202 16.17 18.66 -16.81
N LYS A 203 16.27 19.27 -17.98
CA LYS A 203 15.65 20.58 -18.29
C LYS A 203 14.17 20.41 -18.71
N LEU A 204 13.83 19.25 -19.26
CA LEU A 204 12.50 18.98 -19.80
C LEU A 204 11.61 18.23 -18.79
N PHE A 205 12.14 17.17 -18.19
CA PHE A 205 11.38 16.31 -17.28
C PHE A 205 11.58 16.72 -15.83
N LYS A 206 10.51 16.64 -15.05
CA LYS A 206 10.52 16.97 -13.61
C LYS A 206 9.82 15.87 -12.82
N GLY A 207 10.50 15.35 -11.82
CA GLY A 207 9.85 14.49 -10.81
C GLY A 207 8.79 15.28 -10.03
N THR A 208 7.68 14.62 -9.70
CA THR A 208 6.55 15.25 -9.02
C THR A 208 6.59 15.10 -7.50
N VAL A 209 7.57 14.36 -6.97
CA VAL A 209 7.65 13.94 -5.57
C VAL A 209 8.77 14.66 -4.84
N GLU A 210 8.49 15.15 -3.64
CA GLU A 210 9.51 15.70 -2.75
C GLU A 210 10.55 14.62 -2.40
N LYS A 211 11.84 15.00 -2.37
CA LYS A 211 12.98 14.04 -2.29
C LYS A 211 12.86 13.04 -1.13
N ASP A 212 12.42 13.52 0.02
CA ASP A 212 12.31 12.69 1.23
C ASP A 212 11.16 11.69 1.19
N SER A 213 10.22 11.87 0.25
CA SER A 213 9.04 11.03 0.09
C SER A 213 9.09 10.11 -1.13
N ARG A 214 10.19 10.10 -1.88
CA ARG A 214 10.33 9.35 -3.14
C ARG A 214 10.22 7.85 -2.94
N SER A 215 9.38 7.23 -3.76
CA SER A 215 9.26 5.78 -3.88
C SER A 215 10.39 5.19 -4.73
N LEU A 216 10.91 4.02 -4.35
CA LEU A 216 11.81 3.23 -5.20
C LEU A 216 11.07 2.41 -6.26
N MET A 217 9.74 2.30 -6.15
CA MET A 217 8.90 1.44 -6.99
C MET A 217 8.15 2.21 -8.08
N ASN A 218 7.82 3.47 -7.83
CA ASN A 218 7.02 4.29 -8.72
C ASN A 218 7.64 5.69 -8.82
N VAL A 219 8.05 6.06 -10.00
CA VAL A 219 8.74 7.34 -10.27
C VAL A 219 7.93 8.14 -11.30
N PRO A 220 6.90 8.89 -10.86
CA PRO A 220 6.14 9.75 -11.75
C PRO A 220 6.92 11.00 -12.11
N PHE A 221 6.72 11.46 -13.33
CA PHE A 221 7.31 12.69 -13.83
C PHE A 221 6.41 13.39 -14.85
N VAL A 222 6.66 14.66 -15.08
CA VAL A 222 5.95 15.52 -16.04
C VAL A 222 6.97 16.35 -16.81
N THR A 223 6.53 16.95 -17.92
CA THR A 223 7.36 17.92 -18.66
C THR A 223 7.15 19.36 -18.17
N GLY A 224 6.19 19.58 -17.25
CA GLY A 224 5.82 20.92 -16.77
C GLY A 224 4.97 21.71 -17.76
N ASN A 225 4.53 21.08 -18.87
CA ASN A 225 3.65 21.64 -19.89
C ASN A 225 2.71 20.54 -20.40
N ASP A 226 1.40 20.75 -20.34
CA ASP A 226 0.39 19.73 -20.66
C ASP A 226 0.43 19.30 -22.12
N GLU A 227 0.71 20.22 -23.04
CA GLU A 227 0.85 19.91 -24.47
C GLU A 227 2.05 18.98 -24.72
N LEU A 228 3.19 19.27 -24.10
CA LEU A 228 4.37 18.41 -24.17
C LEU A 228 4.16 17.07 -23.45
N ASN A 229 3.43 17.02 -22.35
CA ASN A 229 3.04 15.77 -21.71
C ASN A 229 2.24 14.89 -22.65
N ALA A 230 1.21 15.46 -23.30
CA ALA A 230 0.37 14.73 -24.25
C ALA A 230 1.17 14.23 -25.46
N LYS A 231 2.05 15.08 -26.02
CA LYS A 231 2.95 14.72 -27.10
C LYS A 231 3.90 13.59 -26.72
N PHE A 232 4.57 13.70 -25.56
CA PHE A 232 5.48 12.67 -25.06
C PHE A 232 4.77 11.32 -24.90
N ILE A 233 3.57 11.32 -24.29
CA ILE A 233 2.77 10.09 -24.11
C ILE A 233 2.40 9.46 -25.46
N ALA A 234 2.00 10.28 -26.44
CA ALA A 234 1.63 9.78 -27.76
C ALA A 234 2.83 9.19 -28.52
N GLU A 235 3.95 9.88 -28.52
CA GLU A 235 5.17 9.46 -29.24
C GLU A 235 5.82 8.22 -28.57
N SER A 236 5.91 8.20 -27.24
CA SER A 236 6.47 7.04 -26.51
C SER A 236 5.62 5.79 -26.62
N LYS A 237 4.30 5.94 -26.85
CA LYS A 237 3.39 4.82 -27.10
C LYS A 237 3.51 4.28 -28.53
N ALA A 238 3.91 5.12 -29.47
CA ALA A 238 4.07 4.76 -30.88
C ALA A 238 5.45 4.12 -31.18
N ALA A 239 6.47 4.36 -30.35
CA ALA A 239 7.81 3.79 -30.43
C ALA A 239 7.84 2.38 -29.81
#